data_38bf920e4089d024f63ea4d58bf8d31a
#
_entry.id   38bf920e4089d024f63ea4d58bf8d31a
#
_cell.length_a   1.000
_cell.length_b   1.000
_cell.length_c   1.000
_cell.angle_alpha   90.00
_cell.angle_beta   90.00
_cell.angle_gamma   90.00
#
_symmetry.space_group_name_H-M   'P 1'
#
loop_
_entity.id
_entity.type
_entity.pdbx_description
1 polymer ?
#
loop_
_entity_poly.entity_id
_entity_poly.type
_entity_poly.pdbx_seq_one_letter_code
_entity_poly.pdbx_strand_id
1 'polypeptide(L)'
;MANTPTVQLGDGPLPEGAIVDKDVMVTMKDGVRIACDVYRPGAPGKYPVLFASSPYIKDSIDLPSSSMYRYRETGHVGKWVERGYVYVHADVRGSGKSEGQYDVWGPKEQSDYCEMIEWAGTREWSTGKVGMIGESYYGMNQWQAAQHNPKHLCCIAPYDAGADIYRHFVFKGGILAIAFNNHWWNNSVRYRHLLDALNGWA
;
A
#
# COMPACT_ATOMS: atom_id res chain seq x y z
N MET A 1 -9.47 -20.34 25.28
CA MET A 1 -9.32 -19.93 23.87
C MET A 1 -9.56 -18.44 23.86
N ALA A 2 -8.53 -17.63 23.61
CA ALA A 2 -8.67 -16.19 23.53
C ALA A 2 -9.47 -15.85 22.24
N ASN A 3 -10.58 -15.15 22.43
CA ASN A 3 -11.37 -14.60 21.32
C ASN A 3 -10.48 -13.59 20.60
N THR A 4 -9.83 -13.96 19.50
CA THR A 4 -9.19 -13.00 18.62
C THR A 4 -10.32 -12.13 18.06
N PRO A 5 -10.31 -10.82 18.27
CA PRO A 5 -11.36 -9.97 17.73
C PRO A 5 -11.39 -10.14 16.22
N THR A 6 -12.57 -10.40 15.68
CA THR A 6 -12.79 -10.48 14.23
C THR A 6 -12.55 -9.09 13.66
N VAL A 7 -11.41 -8.89 13.02
CA VAL A 7 -11.11 -7.63 12.35
C VAL A 7 -12.07 -7.51 11.16
N GLN A 8 -13.05 -6.64 11.28
CA GLN A 8 -13.91 -6.29 10.15
C GLN A 8 -13.22 -5.20 9.34
N LEU A 9 -12.75 -5.57 8.18
CA LEU A 9 -12.32 -4.60 7.19
C LEU A 9 -13.54 -3.97 6.52
N GLY A 10 -13.45 -2.72 6.13
CA GLY A 10 -14.56 -2.02 5.47
C GLY A 10 -15.02 -2.67 4.15
N ASP A 11 -14.22 -3.55 3.57
CA ASP A 11 -14.50 -4.32 2.35
C ASP A 11 -14.95 -5.78 2.63
N GLY A 12 -15.12 -6.15 3.88
CA GLY A 12 -15.59 -7.46 4.30
C GLY A 12 -14.71 -8.14 5.34
N PRO A 13 -15.16 -9.24 5.92
CA PRO A 13 -14.41 -9.95 6.95
C PRO A 13 -13.17 -10.63 6.36
N LEU A 14 -12.13 -10.74 7.18
CA LEU A 14 -11.04 -11.65 6.90
C LEU A 14 -11.47 -13.10 7.02
N PRO A 15 -10.84 -14.04 6.31
CA PRO A 15 -11.07 -15.46 6.50
C PRO A 15 -10.86 -15.86 7.96
N GLU A 16 -11.63 -16.85 8.43
CA GLU A 16 -11.47 -17.41 9.77
C GLU A 16 -10.02 -17.90 9.97
N GLY A 17 -9.45 -17.54 11.11
CA GLY A 17 -8.09 -17.91 11.46
C GLY A 17 -6.99 -17.07 10.77
N ALA A 18 -7.32 -16.09 9.94
CA ALA A 18 -6.34 -15.19 9.37
C ALA A 18 -5.52 -14.47 10.46
N ILE A 19 -4.25 -14.27 10.21
CA ILE A 19 -3.32 -13.56 11.10
C ILE A 19 -3.12 -12.15 10.58
N VAL A 20 -3.19 -11.17 11.48
CA VAL A 20 -2.96 -9.76 11.16
C VAL A 20 -1.89 -9.20 12.06
N ASP A 21 -0.80 -8.75 11.47
CA ASP A 21 0.24 -8.00 12.16
C ASP A 21 0.09 -6.52 11.75
N LYS A 22 -0.43 -5.70 12.67
CA LYS A 22 -0.64 -4.26 12.45
C LYS A 22 0.62 -3.47 12.80
N ASP A 23 0.80 -2.35 12.09
CA ASP A 23 1.84 -1.37 12.38
C ASP A 23 3.27 -1.94 12.44
N VAL A 24 3.57 -2.87 11.55
CA VAL A 24 4.92 -3.42 11.41
C VAL A 24 5.82 -2.34 10.83
N MET A 25 6.84 -1.93 11.61
CA MET A 25 7.79 -0.91 11.20
C MET A 25 9.00 -1.54 10.52
N VAL A 26 9.16 -1.26 9.23
CA VAL A 26 10.27 -1.76 8.41
C VAL A 26 11.30 -0.66 8.22
N THR A 27 12.52 -0.86 8.69
CA THR A 27 13.60 0.13 8.58
C THR A 27 14.23 0.09 7.18
N MET A 28 14.18 1.22 6.51
CA MET A 28 14.83 1.43 5.21
C MET A 28 16.34 1.68 5.39
N LYS A 29 17.11 1.57 4.32
CA LYS A 29 18.58 1.77 4.35
C LYS A 29 19.00 3.14 4.83
N ASP A 30 18.17 4.16 4.63
CA ASP A 30 18.41 5.52 5.11
C ASP A 30 18.00 5.76 6.59
N GLY A 31 17.52 4.70 7.26
CA GLY A 31 17.09 4.73 8.65
C GLY A 31 15.63 5.13 8.88
N VAL A 32 14.91 5.59 7.85
CA VAL A 32 13.49 5.88 7.94
C VAL A 32 12.70 4.57 8.09
N ARG A 33 11.65 4.58 8.92
CA ARG A 33 10.80 3.40 9.12
C ARG A 33 9.49 3.56 8.37
N ILE A 34 9.15 2.54 7.58
CA ILE A 34 7.88 2.44 6.83
C ILE A 34 6.91 1.56 7.61
N ALA A 35 5.73 2.07 7.89
CA ALA A 35 4.67 1.33 8.56
C ALA A 35 3.87 0.50 7.55
N CYS A 36 3.64 -0.77 7.86
CA CYS A 36 2.77 -1.62 7.07
C CYS A 36 1.93 -2.54 7.95
N ASP A 37 0.81 -2.99 7.39
CA ASP A 37 0.01 -4.07 7.94
C ASP A 37 0.23 -5.33 7.11
N VAL A 38 0.34 -6.47 7.77
CA VAL A 38 0.54 -7.77 7.12
C VAL A 38 -0.65 -8.66 7.43
N TYR A 39 -1.37 -9.06 6.40
CA TYR A 39 -2.51 -9.96 6.49
C TYR A 39 -2.12 -11.32 5.91
N ARG A 40 -2.27 -12.39 6.69
CA ARG A 40 -1.78 -13.72 6.31
C ARG A 40 -2.82 -14.81 6.50
N PRO A 41 -2.81 -15.87 5.67
CA PRO A 41 -3.53 -17.10 5.98
C PRO A 41 -3.09 -17.65 7.35
N GLY A 42 -4.03 -18.20 8.14
CA GLY A 42 -3.74 -18.74 9.46
C GLY A 42 -3.05 -20.09 9.46
N ALA A 43 -3.14 -20.84 8.35
CA ALA A 43 -2.45 -22.12 8.23
C ALA A 43 -0.93 -21.90 8.12
N PRO A 44 -0.12 -22.76 8.76
CA PRO A 44 1.31 -22.71 8.59
C PRO A 44 1.73 -22.93 7.14
N GLY A 45 2.67 -22.13 6.64
CA GLY A 45 3.14 -22.26 5.25
C GLY A 45 3.85 -21.02 4.74
N LYS A 46 4.30 -21.13 3.49
CA LYS A 46 4.84 -20.00 2.73
C LYS A 46 3.89 -19.64 1.61
N TYR A 47 3.64 -18.36 1.44
CA TYR A 47 2.66 -17.84 0.51
C TYR A 47 3.28 -16.79 -0.41
N PRO A 48 2.79 -16.66 -1.66
CA PRO A 48 3.13 -15.50 -2.47
C PRO A 48 2.58 -14.23 -1.82
N VAL A 49 3.29 -13.13 -2.02
CA VAL A 49 2.98 -11.84 -1.38
C VAL A 49 2.38 -10.89 -2.41
N LEU A 50 1.35 -10.17 -2.01
CA LEU A 50 0.87 -8.97 -2.69
C LEU A 50 1.28 -7.75 -1.88
N PHE A 51 1.93 -6.80 -2.52
CA PHE A 51 2.37 -5.55 -1.92
C PHE A 51 1.65 -4.37 -2.53
N ALA A 52 1.11 -3.49 -1.68
CA ALA A 52 0.46 -2.25 -2.07
C ALA A 52 0.88 -1.12 -1.11
N SER A 53 1.15 0.06 -1.66
CA SER A 53 1.55 1.23 -0.87
C SER A 53 0.99 2.52 -1.47
N SER A 54 0.56 3.45 -0.62
CA SER A 54 0.06 4.75 -1.05
C SER A 54 0.07 5.79 0.07
N PRO A 55 -0.16 7.08 -0.23
CA PRO A 55 -0.36 8.12 0.77
C PRO A 55 -1.79 8.15 1.33
N TYR A 56 -2.67 7.24 0.91
CA TYR A 56 -4.09 7.25 1.32
C TYR A 56 -4.35 6.63 2.68
N ILE A 57 -3.28 6.26 3.40
CA ILE A 57 -3.26 5.73 4.76
C ILE A 57 -3.85 4.34 4.87
N LYS A 58 -3.00 3.39 5.24
CA LYS A 58 -3.36 1.97 5.38
C LYS A 58 -4.54 1.75 6.35
N ASP A 59 -4.64 2.55 7.41
CA ASP A 59 -5.70 2.44 8.42
C ASP A 59 -7.07 2.89 7.88
N SER A 60 -7.14 3.57 6.73
CA SER A 60 -8.42 3.85 6.07
C SER A 60 -9.20 2.59 5.70
N ILE A 61 -8.52 1.45 5.70
CA ILE A 61 -9.13 0.13 5.48
C ILE A 61 -10.12 -0.27 6.60
N ASP A 62 -9.99 0.30 7.76
CA ASP A 62 -10.86 0.03 8.91
C ASP A 62 -12.12 0.91 8.93
N LEU A 63 -12.24 1.88 8.02
CA LEU A 63 -13.40 2.74 7.93
C LEU A 63 -14.62 2.02 7.34
N PRO A 64 -15.85 2.37 7.77
CA PRO A 64 -17.08 1.77 7.24
C PRO A 64 -17.18 1.92 5.72
N SER A 65 -17.69 0.91 5.06
CA SER A 65 -17.81 0.80 3.60
C SER A 65 -18.80 1.78 2.94
N SER A 66 -19.39 2.70 3.69
CA SER A 66 -20.36 3.68 3.19
C SER A 66 -19.74 4.82 2.35
N SER A 67 -18.42 4.89 2.27
CA SER A 67 -17.73 5.90 1.46
C SER A 67 -17.65 5.48 -0.01
N MET A 68 -17.54 6.46 -0.92
CA MET A 68 -17.27 6.27 -2.35
C MET A 68 -16.02 5.45 -2.66
N TYR A 69 -15.17 5.19 -1.68
CA TYR A 69 -13.89 4.47 -1.76
C TYR A 69 -14.00 2.98 -1.39
N ARG A 70 -15.11 2.35 -1.73
CA ARG A 70 -15.40 0.95 -1.46
C ARG A 70 -14.31 -0.02 -1.92
N TYR A 71 -13.53 0.37 -2.91
CA TYR A 71 -12.52 -0.50 -3.53
C TYR A 71 -11.09 -0.13 -3.18
N ARG A 72 -10.87 0.95 -2.45
CA ARG A 72 -9.54 1.36 -1.96
C ARG A 72 -8.40 1.14 -2.92
N GLU A 73 -8.71 1.14 -4.19
CA GLU A 73 -7.73 1.03 -5.26
C GLU A 73 -6.82 -0.22 -5.19
N THR A 74 -7.03 -1.12 -4.21
CA THR A 74 -6.19 -2.32 -3.99
C THR A 74 -6.97 -3.64 -4.01
N GLY A 75 -8.30 -3.57 -4.10
CA GLY A 75 -9.17 -4.73 -4.04
C GLY A 75 -9.36 -5.28 -2.61
N HIS A 76 -10.08 -6.36 -2.52
CA HIS A 76 -10.46 -7.00 -1.25
C HIS A 76 -9.31 -7.77 -0.60
N VAL A 77 -8.75 -7.25 0.48
CA VAL A 77 -7.66 -7.92 1.23
C VAL A 77 -8.08 -9.32 1.69
N GLY A 78 -9.28 -9.45 2.28
CA GLY A 78 -9.80 -10.75 2.72
C GLY A 78 -9.87 -11.79 1.61
N LYS A 79 -10.25 -11.38 0.40
CA LYS A 79 -10.29 -12.26 -0.78
C LYS A 79 -8.91 -12.73 -1.23
N TRP A 80 -7.89 -11.91 -1.12
CA TRP A 80 -6.53 -12.31 -1.42
C TRP A 80 -5.99 -13.29 -0.38
N VAL A 81 -6.24 -13.03 0.91
CA VAL A 81 -5.86 -13.94 2.00
C VAL A 81 -6.58 -15.30 1.86
N GLU A 82 -7.88 -15.31 1.54
CA GLU A 82 -8.66 -16.52 1.27
C GLU A 82 -8.06 -17.36 0.14
N ARG A 83 -7.48 -16.71 -0.87
CA ARG A 83 -6.81 -17.36 -2.01
C ARG A 83 -5.37 -17.78 -1.74
N GLY A 84 -4.90 -17.66 -0.51
CA GLY A 84 -3.56 -18.08 -0.11
C GLY A 84 -2.47 -17.08 -0.46
N TYR A 85 -2.77 -15.78 -0.47
CA TYR A 85 -1.77 -14.72 -0.53
C TYR A 85 -1.53 -14.11 0.85
N VAL A 86 -0.31 -13.71 1.10
CA VAL A 86 -0.01 -12.69 2.12
C VAL A 86 -0.24 -11.33 1.49
N TYR A 87 -0.92 -10.44 2.18
CA TYR A 87 -1.12 -9.08 1.73
C TYR A 87 -0.38 -8.10 2.64
N VAL A 88 0.52 -7.31 2.06
CA VAL A 88 1.28 -6.26 2.75
C VAL A 88 0.77 -4.90 2.27
N HIS A 89 0.17 -4.15 3.18
CA HIS A 89 -0.37 -2.82 2.90
C HIS A 89 0.42 -1.78 3.68
N ALA A 90 1.10 -0.88 2.98
CA ALA A 90 2.00 0.10 3.59
C ALA A 90 1.56 1.54 3.36
N ASP A 91 1.87 2.40 4.32
CA ASP A 91 1.91 3.85 4.13
C ASP A 91 3.22 4.22 3.44
N VAL A 92 3.19 5.10 2.44
CA VAL A 92 4.44 5.63 1.87
C VAL A 92 5.15 6.53 2.89
N ARG A 93 6.45 6.75 2.71
CA ARG A 93 7.23 7.64 3.61
C ARG A 93 6.56 8.99 3.83
N GLY A 94 6.54 9.47 5.06
CA GLY A 94 5.94 10.74 5.43
C GLY A 94 4.41 10.77 5.34
N SER A 95 3.75 9.60 5.31
CA SER A 95 2.30 9.50 5.38
C SER A 95 1.86 8.50 6.45
N GLY A 96 0.67 8.66 6.98
CA GLY A 96 0.12 7.80 8.02
C GLY A 96 1.08 7.60 9.17
N LYS A 97 1.42 6.34 9.46
CA LYS A 97 2.37 5.98 10.53
C LYS A 97 3.81 5.81 10.04
N SER A 98 4.08 6.03 8.75
CA SER A 98 5.43 5.98 8.21
C SER A 98 6.20 7.26 8.54
N GLU A 99 7.46 7.10 8.86
CA GLU A 99 8.37 8.21 9.17
C GLU A 99 8.88 8.91 7.91
N GLY A 100 9.65 10.00 8.12
CA GLY A 100 10.32 10.75 7.06
C GLY A 100 9.47 11.84 6.44
N GLN A 101 9.86 12.27 5.26
CA GLN A 101 9.14 13.28 4.48
C GLN A 101 8.55 12.67 3.23
N TYR A 102 7.32 13.02 2.93
CA TYR A 102 6.63 12.56 1.74
C TYR A 102 7.33 13.07 0.48
N ASP A 103 7.71 12.14 -0.39
CA ASP A 103 8.51 12.37 -1.60
C ASP A 103 7.73 11.87 -2.83
N VAL A 104 6.62 12.54 -3.13
CA VAL A 104 5.59 12.14 -4.13
C VAL A 104 6.20 11.54 -5.39
N TRP A 105 6.15 10.21 -5.52
CA TRP A 105 6.78 9.42 -6.60
C TRP A 105 8.27 9.74 -6.83
N GLY A 106 8.91 10.34 -5.83
CA GLY A 106 10.31 10.73 -5.92
C GLY A 106 11.29 9.57 -5.73
N PRO A 107 12.59 9.83 -5.86
CA PRO A 107 13.62 8.78 -5.79
C PRO A 107 13.65 8.02 -4.47
N LYS A 108 13.37 8.68 -3.35
CA LYS A 108 13.34 8.02 -2.03
C LYS A 108 12.17 7.06 -1.89
N GLU A 109 10.99 7.50 -2.30
CA GLU A 109 9.80 6.66 -2.29
C GLU A 109 9.96 5.45 -3.22
N GLN A 110 10.60 5.63 -4.39
CA GLN A 110 10.91 4.51 -5.29
C GLN A 110 11.88 3.51 -4.65
N SER A 111 12.89 4.00 -3.91
CA SER A 111 13.79 3.14 -3.15
C SER A 111 13.04 2.34 -2.08
N ASP A 112 12.12 2.98 -1.37
CA ASP A 112 11.30 2.32 -0.35
C ASP A 112 10.47 1.17 -0.92
N TYR A 113 9.86 1.35 -2.10
CA TYR A 113 9.12 0.26 -2.75
C TYR A 113 10.01 -0.95 -2.99
N CYS A 114 11.22 -0.74 -3.50
CA CYS A 114 12.17 -1.82 -3.74
C CYS A 114 12.57 -2.51 -2.42
N GLU A 115 12.87 -1.74 -1.39
CA GLU A 115 13.28 -2.27 -0.09
C GLU A 115 12.14 -3.02 0.60
N MET A 116 10.90 -2.53 0.51
CA MET A 116 9.71 -3.23 1.03
C MET A 116 9.45 -4.56 0.29
N ILE A 117 9.66 -4.59 -1.04
CA ILE A 117 9.57 -5.81 -1.85
C ILE A 117 10.61 -6.83 -1.39
N GLU A 118 11.87 -6.41 -1.22
CA GLU A 118 12.94 -7.28 -0.73
C GLU A 118 12.67 -7.76 0.70
N TRP A 119 12.22 -6.86 1.57
CA TRP A 119 11.83 -7.23 2.93
C TRP A 119 10.72 -8.29 2.92
N ALA A 120 9.64 -8.07 2.19
CA ALA A 120 8.51 -9.00 2.13
C ALA A 120 8.90 -10.35 1.52
N GLY A 121 9.75 -10.33 0.49
CA GLY A 121 10.26 -11.54 -0.16
C GLY A 121 11.12 -12.41 0.74
N THR A 122 11.75 -11.85 1.77
CA THR A 122 12.65 -12.57 2.69
C THR A 122 12.00 -13.04 3.99
N ARG A 123 10.71 -12.80 4.19
CA ARG A 123 10.00 -13.21 5.41
C ARG A 123 9.77 -14.72 5.46
N GLU A 124 9.69 -15.28 6.66
CA GLU A 124 9.49 -16.72 6.88
C GLU A 124 8.21 -17.25 6.23
N TRP A 125 7.16 -16.41 6.21
CA TRP A 125 5.88 -16.71 5.59
C TRP A 125 5.85 -16.50 4.08
N SER A 126 6.93 -16.02 3.46
CA SER A 126 6.99 -15.71 2.02
C SER A 126 7.60 -16.85 1.21
N THR A 127 7.05 -17.08 0.02
CA THR A 127 7.68 -17.94 -1.00
C THR A 127 8.86 -17.27 -1.72
N GLY A 128 9.15 -16.02 -1.39
CA GLY A 128 10.12 -15.20 -2.11
C GLY A 128 9.56 -14.53 -3.38
N LYS A 129 8.28 -14.72 -3.67
CA LYS A 129 7.61 -14.13 -4.84
C LYS A 129 6.69 -13.01 -4.37
N VAL A 130 6.98 -11.79 -4.79
CA VAL A 130 6.17 -10.60 -4.50
C VAL A 130 5.57 -10.07 -5.79
N GLY A 131 4.27 -9.85 -5.78
CA GLY A 131 3.55 -9.11 -6.82
C GLY A 131 3.08 -7.77 -6.28
N MET A 132 2.95 -6.77 -7.14
CA MET A 132 2.27 -5.52 -6.79
C MET A 132 0.89 -5.47 -7.45
N ILE A 133 -0.07 -4.84 -6.76
CA ILE A 133 -1.45 -4.72 -7.22
C ILE A 133 -2.02 -3.38 -6.82
N GLY A 134 -2.83 -2.80 -7.68
CA GLY A 134 -3.67 -1.65 -7.36
C GLY A 134 -3.92 -0.72 -8.52
N GLU A 135 -4.87 0.16 -8.26
CA GLU A 135 -5.36 1.20 -9.17
C GLU A 135 -4.70 2.54 -8.84
N SER A 136 -4.68 3.45 -9.79
CA SER A 136 -4.30 4.85 -9.59
C SER A 136 -2.89 4.99 -8.98
N TYR A 137 -2.74 5.58 -7.80
CA TYR A 137 -1.45 5.71 -7.13
C TYR A 137 -0.77 4.36 -6.92
N TYR A 138 -1.53 3.37 -6.42
CA TYR A 138 -1.03 2.00 -6.25
C TYR A 138 -0.64 1.32 -7.57
N GLY A 139 -1.18 1.79 -8.69
CA GLY A 139 -0.81 1.31 -10.02
C GLY A 139 0.41 2.04 -10.59
N MET A 140 0.48 3.36 -10.42
CA MET A 140 1.60 4.17 -10.91
C MET A 140 2.92 3.81 -10.26
N ASN A 141 2.94 3.55 -8.96
CA ASN A 141 4.15 3.17 -8.24
C ASN A 141 4.70 1.79 -8.62
N GLN A 142 3.87 0.92 -9.19
CA GLN A 142 4.33 -0.39 -9.68
C GLN A 142 5.31 -0.26 -10.86
N TRP A 143 5.03 0.66 -11.79
CA TRP A 143 5.94 0.97 -12.88
C TRP A 143 7.28 1.50 -12.36
N GLN A 144 7.21 2.34 -11.32
CA GLN A 144 8.38 2.91 -10.69
C GLN A 144 9.23 1.86 -9.95
N ALA A 145 8.58 0.94 -9.25
CA ALA A 145 9.30 -0.18 -8.61
C ALA A 145 9.92 -1.12 -9.66
N ALA A 146 9.14 -1.47 -10.70
CA ALA A 146 9.58 -2.43 -11.71
C ALA A 146 10.80 -1.96 -12.51
N GLN A 147 10.95 -0.67 -12.78
CA GLN A 147 12.12 -0.14 -13.49
C GLN A 147 13.45 -0.39 -12.76
N HIS A 148 13.41 -0.57 -11.43
CA HIS A 148 14.58 -0.87 -10.61
C HIS A 148 14.86 -2.37 -10.49
N ASN A 149 13.99 -3.22 -11.04
CA ASN A 149 14.12 -4.67 -11.08
C ASN A 149 14.47 -5.31 -9.73
N PRO A 150 13.71 -5.08 -8.65
CA PRO A 150 13.99 -5.70 -7.36
C PRO A 150 13.87 -7.23 -7.48
N LYS A 151 14.78 -7.94 -6.83
CA LYS A 151 14.98 -9.40 -6.99
C LYS A 151 13.73 -10.23 -6.73
N HIS A 152 12.94 -9.83 -5.74
CA HIS A 152 11.75 -10.57 -5.33
C HIS A 152 10.47 -10.16 -6.08
N LEU A 153 10.50 -9.09 -6.91
CA LEU A 153 9.35 -8.69 -7.71
C LEU A 153 9.15 -9.65 -8.88
N CYS A 154 8.01 -10.35 -8.89
CA CYS A 154 7.68 -11.33 -9.93
C CYS A 154 6.71 -10.80 -10.98
N CYS A 155 5.80 -9.92 -10.59
CA CYS A 155 4.79 -9.34 -11.47
C CYS A 155 4.26 -8.02 -10.92
N ILE A 156 3.69 -7.24 -11.80
CA ILE A 156 2.90 -6.06 -11.50
C ILE A 156 1.52 -6.19 -12.12
N ALA A 157 0.50 -5.69 -11.45
CA ALA A 157 -0.88 -5.67 -11.92
C ALA A 157 -1.46 -4.24 -11.77
N PRO A 158 -0.93 -3.27 -12.51
CA PRO A 158 -1.43 -1.89 -12.48
C PRO A 158 -2.71 -1.78 -13.28
N TYR A 159 -3.73 -1.13 -12.74
CA TYR A 159 -4.92 -0.79 -13.48
C TYR A 159 -5.29 0.67 -13.24
N ASP A 160 -5.88 1.30 -14.25
CA ASP A 160 -6.17 2.74 -14.32
C ASP A 160 -4.97 3.60 -13.85
N ALA A 161 -3.78 3.30 -14.37
CA ALA A 161 -2.52 3.87 -13.92
C ALA A 161 -1.57 4.21 -15.08
N GLY A 162 -1.13 5.45 -15.13
CA GLY A 162 -0.14 5.91 -16.10
C GLY A 162 1.28 5.45 -15.76
N ALA A 163 2.03 4.99 -16.76
CA ALA A 163 3.44 4.64 -16.60
C ALA A 163 4.37 5.87 -16.59
N ASP A 164 3.94 6.97 -17.20
CA ASP A 164 4.67 8.26 -17.25
C ASP A 164 3.86 9.31 -16.49
N ILE A 165 4.32 9.63 -15.27
CA ILE A 165 3.63 10.58 -14.39
C ILE A 165 3.49 11.96 -15.05
N TYR A 166 4.52 12.43 -15.75
CA TYR A 166 4.48 13.73 -16.40
C TYR A 166 3.42 13.79 -17.50
N ARG A 167 3.42 12.82 -18.45
CA ARG A 167 2.52 12.83 -19.60
C ARG A 167 1.12 12.29 -19.29
N HIS A 168 1.02 11.29 -18.41
CA HIS A 168 -0.24 10.60 -18.18
C HIS A 168 -1.03 11.19 -17.00
N PHE A 169 -0.35 11.87 -16.05
CA PHE A 169 -1.01 12.43 -14.87
C PHE A 169 -0.95 13.96 -14.84
N VAL A 170 0.22 14.58 -14.97
CA VAL A 170 0.38 16.03 -14.77
C VAL A 170 0.00 16.82 -16.03
N PHE A 171 0.55 16.45 -17.19
CA PHE A 171 0.36 17.15 -18.46
C PHE A 171 -0.28 16.25 -19.52
N LYS A 172 -1.53 15.88 -19.31
CA LYS A 172 -2.28 15.04 -20.25
C LYS A 172 -2.43 15.73 -21.62
N GLY A 173 -1.84 15.14 -22.65
CA GLY A 173 -1.83 15.74 -23.99
C GLY A 173 -1.11 17.10 -24.07
N GLY A 174 -0.18 17.38 -23.17
CA GLY A 174 0.54 18.66 -23.08
C GLY A 174 -0.20 19.75 -22.29
N ILE A 175 -1.38 19.46 -21.76
CA ILE A 175 -2.22 20.41 -21.01
C ILE A 175 -2.12 20.08 -19.52
N LEU A 176 -1.76 21.05 -18.69
CA LEU A 176 -1.71 20.89 -17.25
C LEU A 176 -3.09 20.56 -16.67
N ALA A 177 -3.20 19.38 -16.05
CA ALA A 177 -4.43 18.92 -15.39
C ALA A 177 -4.63 19.58 -14.02
N ILE A 178 -4.64 20.93 -13.99
CA ILE A 178 -4.58 21.72 -12.76
C ILE A 178 -5.76 21.45 -11.82
N ALA A 179 -6.97 21.34 -12.36
CA ALA A 179 -8.18 21.15 -11.56
C ALA A 179 -8.13 19.82 -10.81
N PHE A 180 -7.81 18.73 -11.52
CA PHE A 180 -7.69 17.40 -10.94
C PHE A 180 -6.53 17.32 -9.94
N ASN A 181 -5.33 17.75 -10.32
CA ASN A 181 -4.15 17.64 -9.49
C ASN A 181 -4.29 18.45 -8.19
N ASN A 182 -4.86 19.67 -8.26
CA ASN A 182 -5.12 20.50 -7.10
C ASN A 182 -6.18 19.87 -6.17
N HIS A 183 -7.27 19.33 -6.75
CA HIS A 183 -8.30 18.65 -5.98
C HIS A 183 -7.73 17.39 -5.28
N TRP A 184 -7.06 16.53 -6.04
CA TRP A 184 -6.45 15.31 -5.52
C TRP A 184 -5.47 15.59 -4.39
N TRP A 185 -4.54 16.56 -4.60
CA TRP A 185 -3.56 16.92 -3.59
C TRP A 185 -4.20 17.40 -2.29
N ASN A 186 -5.13 18.36 -2.39
CA ASN A 186 -5.71 18.96 -1.19
C ASN A 186 -6.70 18.05 -0.47
N ASN A 187 -7.45 17.21 -1.18
CA ASN A 187 -8.52 16.42 -0.58
C ASN A 187 -8.15 14.94 -0.34
N SER A 188 -7.28 14.36 -1.16
CA SER A 188 -6.94 12.95 -1.04
C SER A 188 -5.59 12.69 -0.37
N VAL A 189 -4.67 13.64 -0.41
CA VAL A 189 -3.34 13.50 0.19
C VAL A 189 -3.22 14.40 1.42
N ARG A 190 -3.13 15.71 1.21
CA ARG A 190 -2.85 16.70 2.27
C ARG A 190 -3.89 16.67 3.39
N TYR A 191 -5.17 16.57 3.05
CA TYR A 191 -6.24 16.57 4.06
C TYR A 191 -6.18 15.34 4.97
N ARG A 192 -5.82 14.19 4.44
CA ARG A 192 -5.67 12.97 5.25
C ARG A 192 -4.51 13.07 6.22
N HIS A 193 -3.37 13.59 5.78
CA HIS A 193 -2.22 13.84 6.66
C HIS A 193 -2.54 14.83 7.77
N LEU A 194 -3.37 15.85 7.49
CA LEU A 194 -3.82 16.81 8.50
C LEU A 194 -4.75 16.17 9.53
N LEU A 195 -5.67 15.31 9.08
CA LEU A 195 -6.56 14.57 9.98
C LEU A 195 -5.78 13.65 10.92
N ASP A 196 -4.74 12.99 10.44
CA ASP A 196 -3.89 12.13 11.26
C ASP A 196 -3.17 12.96 12.35
N ALA A 197 -2.58 14.07 11.97
CA ALA A 197 -1.95 14.99 12.93
C ALA A 197 -2.93 15.51 14.00
N LEU A 198 -4.18 15.80 13.61
CA LEU A 198 -5.22 16.26 14.55
C LEU A 198 -5.75 15.14 15.45
N ASN A 199 -5.73 13.89 15.00
CA ASN A 199 -6.18 12.73 15.76
C ASN A 199 -5.09 12.12 16.65
N GLY A 200 -3.89 12.71 16.69
CA GLY A 200 -2.78 12.23 17.51
C GLY A 200 -2.12 10.96 17.00
N TRP A 201 -2.19 10.71 15.70
CA TRP A 201 -1.55 9.60 15.00
C TRP A 201 -0.15 9.98 14.45
N ALA A 202 0.32 11.17 14.79
CA ALA A 202 1.63 11.69 14.41
C ALA A 202 2.70 11.40 15.49
#